data_b6e881345badd42916218cdd00621f12
#
_entry.id   b6e881345badd42916218cdd00621f12
#
_cell.length_a   1.000
_cell.length_b   1.000
_cell.length_c   1.000
_cell.angle_alpha   90.00
_cell.angle_beta   90.00
_cell.angle_gamma   90.00
#
_symmetry.space_group_name_H-M   'P 1'
#
loop_
_entity.id
_entity.type
_entity.pdbx_description
1 polymer ?
#
loop_
_entity_poly.entity_id
_entity_poly.type
_entity_poly.pdbx_seq_one_letter_code
_entity_poly.pdbx_strand_id
1 'polypeptide(L)'
;MNSLLQPLATKLGISSLLEKYPYEVSGGQKQRAAVARALITKPQLILADEPTGALDSHSADDLLQLFEDINEEGQTILMVTHSTKAASSAKRVLFIKDGKVFHQLYRGSSTKQEMYQKISDTLTMIATGGVKNE
;
A
#
# COMPACT_ATOMS: atom_id res chain seq x y z
N MET A 1 -3.00 3.04 -27.37
CA MET A 1 -3.22 3.34 -25.96
C MET A 1 -4.16 2.37 -25.27
N ASN A 2 -5.29 2.09 -25.87
CA ASN A 2 -6.26 1.22 -25.23
C ASN A 2 -5.77 -0.22 -25.07
N SER A 3 -4.93 -0.68 -26.00
CA SER A 3 -4.42 -2.03 -25.89
C SER A 3 -3.56 -2.23 -24.65
N LEU A 4 -2.93 -1.17 -24.15
CA LEU A 4 -2.16 -1.24 -22.93
C LEU A 4 -3.01 -0.88 -21.71
N LEU A 5 -3.85 0.13 -21.83
CA LEU A 5 -4.65 0.62 -20.72
C LEU A 5 -5.78 -0.33 -20.31
N GLN A 6 -6.49 -0.90 -21.28
CA GLN A 6 -7.66 -1.73 -20.97
C GLN A 6 -7.35 -2.97 -20.13
N PRO A 7 -6.30 -3.74 -20.43
CA PRO A 7 -6.01 -4.89 -19.58
C PRO A 7 -5.71 -4.48 -18.14
N LEU A 8 -4.99 -3.38 -17.96
CA LEU A 8 -4.69 -2.89 -16.63
C LEU A 8 -5.96 -2.41 -15.92
N ALA A 9 -6.80 -1.68 -16.63
CA ALA A 9 -8.03 -1.17 -16.05
C ALA A 9 -8.96 -2.30 -15.61
N THR A 10 -9.07 -3.35 -16.41
CA THR A 10 -9.90 -4.50 -16.07
C THR A 10 -9.36 -5.18 -14.82
N LYS A 11 -8.07 -5.40 -14.77
CA LYS A 11 -7.43 -6.04 -13.64
C LYS A 11 -7.62 -5.23 -12.36
N LEU A 12 -7.53 -3.91 -12.45
CA LEU A 12 -7.68 -3.04 -11.29
C LEU A 12 -9.13 -2.78 -10.93
N GLY A 13 -10.07 -3.29 -11.72
CA GLY A 13 -11.48 -3.12 -11.44
C GLY A 13 -11.97 -1.70 -11.70
N ILE A 14 -11.35 -1.00 -12.63
CA ILE A 14 -11.71 0.38 -12.94
C ILE A 14 -12.10 0.61 -14.39
N SER A 15 -12.39 -0.45 -15.13
CA SER A 15 -12.71 -0.32 -16.56
C SER A 15 -13.82 0.70 -16.79
N SER A 16 -14.87 0.68 -15.96
CA SER A 16 -15.98 1.59 -16.11
C SER A 16 -15.61 3.04 -15.84
N LEU A 17 -14.52 3.28 -15.13
CA LEU A 17 -14.11 4.63 -14.79
C LEU A 17 -13.50 5.37 -15.97
N LEU A 18 -13.04 4.64 -16.98
CA LEU A 18 -12.43 5.26 -18.15
C LEU A 18 -13.41 6.08 -18.95
N GLU A 19 -14.71 5.89 -18.73
CA GLU A 19 -15.75 6.61 -19.43
C GLU A 19 -16.49 7.59 -18.54
N LYS A 20 -16.06 7.73 -17.29
CA LYS A 20 -16.72 8.62 -16.34
C LYS A 20 -16.00 9.95 -16.23
N TYR A 21 -16.74 10.98 -15.88
CA TYR A 21 -16.13 12.26 -15.55
C TYR A 21 -15.44 12.15 -14.19
N PRO A 22 -14.37 12.90 -13.96
CA PRO A 22 -13.61 12.78 -12.70
C PRO A 22 -14.47 12.95 -11.44
N TYR A 23 -15.47 13.82 -11.48
CA TYR A 23 -16.28 14.08 -10.30
C TYR A 23 -17.24 12.92 -9.95
N GLU A 24 -17.35 11.93 -10.82
CA GLU A 24 -18.20 10.78 -10.58
C GLU A 24 -17.51 9.62 -9.87
N VAL A 25 -16.20 9.73 -9.63
CA VAL A 25 -15.47 8.62 -9.05
C VAL A 25 -15.28 8.84 -7.55
N SER A 26 -15.32 7.74 -6.80
CA SER A 26 -15.09 7.77 -5.36
C SER A 26 -13.60 7.95 -5.06
N GLY A 27 -13.28 8.20 -3.78
CA GLY A 27 -11.89 8.30 -3.35
C GLY A 27 -11.08 7.06 -3.65
N GLY A 28 -11.64 5.86 -3.37
CA GLY A 28 -10.97 4.61 -3.66
C GLY A 28 -10.75 4.40 -5.14
N GLN A 29 -11.75 4.77 -5.95
CA GLN A 29 -11.63 4.65 -7.39
C GLN A 29 -10.59 5.63 -7.95
N LYS A 30 -10.50 6.82 -7.36
CA LYS A 30 -9.46 7.78 -7.77
C LYS A 30 -8.07 7.22 -7.50
N GLN A 31 -7.89 6.56 -6.37
CA GLN A 31 -6.60 5.96 -6.05
C GLN A 31 -6.26 4.83 -7.03
N ARG A 32 -7.24 4.00 -7.36
CA ARG A 32 -7.01 2.93 -8.33
C ARG A 32 -6.69 3.48 -9.72
N ALA A 33 -7.36 4.56 -10.11
CA ALA A 33 -7.06 5.20 -11.39
C ALA A 33 -5.64 5.76 -11.40
N ALA A 34 -5.19 6.32 -10.28
CA ALA A 34 -3.83 6.82 -10.17
C ALA A 34 -2.81 5.69 -10.31
N VAL A 35 -3.10 4.54 -9.70
CA VAL A 35 -2.23 3.37 -9.81
C VAL A 35 -2.17 2.90 -11.26
N ALA A 36 -3.32 2.87 -11.95
CA ALA A 36 -3.36 2.46 -13.35
C ALA A 36 -2.49 3.38 -14.21
N ARG A 37 -2.58 4.69 -13.99
CA ARG A 37 -1.77 5.64 -14.74
C ARG A 37 -0.29 5.43 -14.50
N ALA A 38 0.08 5.14 -13.24
CA ALA A 38 1.48 4.87 -12.92
C ALA A 38 1.96 3.61 -13.63
N LEU A 39 1.15 2.57 -13.67
CA LEU A 39 1.54 1.30 -14.27
C LEU A 39 1.73 1.37 -15.78
N ILE A 40 1.01 2.29 -16.44
CA ILE A 40 1.13 2.43 -17.90
C ILE A 40 2.57 2.76 -18.30
N THR A 41 3.28 3.50 -17.49
CA THR A 41 4.67 3.87 -17.79
C THR A 41 5.66 2.76 -17.51
N LYS A 42 5.20 1.62 -16.99
CA LYS A 42 6.03 0.46 -16.64
C LYS A 42 7.19 0.85 -15.73
N PRO A 43 6.91 1.46 -14.58
CA PRO A 43 7.97 1.93 -13.70
C PRO A 43 8.66 0.77 -12.99
N GLN A 44 9.89 0.99 -12.58
CA GLN A 44 10.60 0.01 -11.76
C GLN A 44 10.17 0.10 -10.31
N LEU A 45 9.62 1.23 -9.90
CA LEU A 45 9.20 1.45 -8.53
C LEU A 45 7.97 2.35 -8.51
N ILE A 46 6.99 1.97 -7.72
CA ILE A 46 5.82 2.82 -7.45
C ILE A 46 5.95 3.35 -6.04
N LEU A 47 5.77 4.66 -5.90
CA LEU A 47 5.76 5.30 -4.57
C LEU A 47 4.32 5.59 -4.19
N ALA A 48 3.94 5.17 -2.99
CA ALA A 48 2.60 5.40 -2.47
C ALA A 48 2.71 6.07 -1.10
N ASP A 49 2.28 7.33 -1.02
CA ASP A 49 2.37 8.11 0.21
C ASP A 49 1.00 8.19 0.86
N GLU A 50 0.85 7.51 2.00
CA GLU A 50 -0.41 7.42 2.74
C GLU A 50 -1.60 7.09 1.83
N PRO A 51 -1.50 6.02 1.05
CA PRO A 51 -2.49 5.78 -0.01
C PRO A 51 -3.89 5.49 0.50
N THR A 52 -4.05 5.05 1.75
CA THR A 52 -5.36 4.76 2.32
C THR A 52 -5.86 5.83 3.25
N GLY A 53 -5.13 6.95 3.38
CA GLY A 53 -5.41 7.95 4.41
C GLY A 53 -6.78 8.58 4.35
N ALA A 54 -7.32 8.76 3.15
CA ALA A 54 -8.62 9.41 2.98
C ALA A 54 -9.74 8.42 2.67
N LEU A 55 -9.48 7.12 2.79
CA LEU A 55 -10.44 6.09 2.40
C LEU A 55 -11.14 5.48 3.60
N ASP A 56 -12.39 5.06 3.39
CA ASP A 56 -13.08 4.25 4.37
C ASP A 56 -12.44 2.85 4.43
N SER A 57 -12.82 2.06 5.44
CA SER A 57 -12.19 0.75 5.67
C SER A 57 -12.29 -0.18 4.48
N HIS A 58 -13.46 -0.22 3.85
CA HIS A 58 -13.68 -1.13 2.73
C HIS A 58 -12.83 -0.74 1.53
N SER A 59 -12.82 0.55 1.20
CA SER A 59 -12.02 1.03 0.07
C SER A 59 -10.52 0.88 0.35
N ALA A 60 -10.13 1.07 1.60
CA ALA A 60 -8.73 0.87 1.99
C ALA A 60 -8.32 -0.59 1.80
N ASP A 61 -9.18 -1.52 2.23
CA ASP A 61 -8.89 -2.95 2.05
C ASP A 61 -8.74 -3.30 0.59
N ASP A 62 -9.62 -2.78 -0.24
CA ASP A 62 -9.57 -3.04 -1.69
C ASP A 62 -8.28 -2.51 -2.30
N LEU A 63 -7.86 -1.32 -1.90
CA LEU A 63 -6.63 -0.74 -2.43
C LEU A 63 -5.40 -1.53 -1.98
N LEU A 64 -5.37 -1.95 -0.71
CA LEU A 64 -4.25 -2.73 -0.21
C LEU A 64 -4.18 -4.09 -0.90
N GLN A 65 -5.32 -4.71 -1.17
CA GLN A 65 -5.34 -5.96 -1.92
C GLN A 65 -4.81 -5.75 -3.33
N LEU A 66 -5.17 -4.64 -3.95
CA LEU A 66 -4.68 -4.29 -5.26
C LEU A 66 -3.15 -4.18 -5.26
N PHE A 67 -2.59 -3.50 -4.27
CA PHE A 67 -1.13 -3.38 -4.16
C PHE A 67 -0.48 -4.75 -4.00
N GLU A 68 -1.08 -5.64 -3.22
CA GLU A 68 -0.54 -6.99 -3.07
C GLU A 68 -0.55 -7.72 -4.39
N ASP A 69 -1.64 -7.62 -5.14
CA ASP A 69 -1.76 -8.30 -6.43
C ASP A 69 -0.72 -7.80 -7.43
N ILE A 70 -0.54 -6.49 -7.49
CA ILE A 70 0.44 -5.89 -8.39
C ILE A 70 1.85 -6.30 -8.00
N ASN A 71 2.12 -6.33 -6.71
CA ASN A 71 3.43 -6.73 -6.21
C ASN A 71 3.72 -8.19 -6.53
N GLU A 72 2.72 -9.06 -6.42
CA GLU A 72 2.90 -10.48 -6.74
C GLU A 72 3.24 -10.67 -8.21
N GLU A 73 2.88 -9.72 -9.05
CA GLU A 73 3.22 -9.80 -10.47
C GLU A 73 4.57 -9.17 -10.78
N GLY A 74 5.31 -8.79 -9.77
CA GLY A 74 6.67 -8.31 -9.95
C GLY A 74 6.88 -6.83 -9.79
N GLN A 75 5.83 -6.06 -9.50
CA GLN A 75 5.97 -4.61 -9.33
C GLN A 75 6.45 -4.29 -7.92
N THR A 76 7.55 -3.56 -7.82
CA THR A 76 8.04 -3.08 -6.54
C THR A 76 7.24 -1.85 -6.11
N ILE A 77 6.80 -1.84 -4.87
CA ILE A 77 6.02 -0.73 -4.32
C ILE A 77 6.64 -0.30 -3.00
N LEU A 78 6.89 0.99 -2.88
CA LEU A 78 7.34 1.57 -1.61
C LEU A 78 6.21 2.42 -1.08
N MET A 79 5.70 2.05 0.08
CA MET A 79 4.59 2.74 0.71
C MET A 79 5.07 3.46 1.95
N VAL A 80 4.68 4.72 2.10
CA VAL A 80 4.92 5.48 3.32
C VAL A 80 3.57 5.62 4.02
N THR A 81 3.49 5.19 5.28
CA THR A 81 2.21 5.20 5.97
C THR A 81 2.39 5.24 7.49
N HIS A 82 1.42 5.83 8.17
CA HIS A 82 1.29 5.75 9.61
C HIS A 82 0.26 4.70 10.02
N SER A 83 -0.33 4.03 9.05
CA SER A 83 -1.37 3.03 9.31
C SER A 83 -0.75 1.65 9.53
N THR A 84 -0.94 1.09 10.72
CA THR A 84 -0.45 -0.26 11.02
C THR A 84 -1.11 -1.29 10.09
N LYS A 85 -2.39 -1.09 9.79
CA LYS A 85 -3.10 -2.00 8.89
C LYS A 85 -2.51 -1.97 7.49
N ALA A 86 -2.24 -0.78 6.97
CA ALA A 86 -1.63 -0.67 5.65
C ALA A 86 -0.24 -1.32 5.65
N ALA A 87 0.55 -1.06 6.66
CA ALA A 87 1.88 -1.63 6.75
C ALA A 87 1.86 -3.15 6.85
N SER A 88 0.83 -3.72 7.47
CA SER A 88 0.75 -5.16 7.65
C SER A 88 0.57 -5.92 6.34
N SER A 89 0.20 -5.25 5.27
CA SER A 89 0.06 -5.88 3.97
C SER A 89 1.38 -5.98 3.21
N ALA A 90 2.43 -5.35 3.71
CA ALA A 90 3.73 -5.34 3.04
C ALA A 90 4.54 -6.59 3.35
N LYS A 91 5.48 -6.89 2.47
CA LYS A 91 6.41 -8.00 2.69
C LYS A 91 7.55 -7.60 3.62
N ARG A 92 7.86 -6.32 3.66
CA ARG A 92 8.94 -5.79 4.50
C ARG A 92 8.52 -4.45 5.03
N VAL A 93 8.73 -4.23 6.31
CA VAL A 93 8.37 -2.97 6.97
C VAL A 93 9.61 -2.36 7.59
N LEU A 94 9.87 -1.10 7.25
CA LEU A 94 10.98 -0.36 7.81
C LEU A 94 10.41 0.69 8.75
N PHE A 95 10.95 0.74 9.96
CA PHE A 95 10.54 1.74 10.95
C PHE A 95 11.56 2.86 10.94
N ILE A 96 11.10 4.07 10.65
CA ILE A 96 11.99 5.22 10.55
C ILE A 96 11.72 6.18 11.69
N LYS A 97 12.77 6.59 12.36
CA LYS A 97 12.69 7.56 13.44
C LYS A 97 13.88 8.48 13.33
N ASP A 98 13.61 9.76 13.36
CA ASP A 98 14.67 10.80 13.29
C ASP A 98 15.55 10.61 12.05
N GLY A 99 14.92 10.25 10.93
CA GLY A 99 15.62 10.12 9.66
C GLY A 99 16.44 8.86 9.50
N LYS A 100 16.32 7.92 10.42
CA LYS A 100 17.11 6.68 10.37
C LYS A 100 16.20 5.47 10.45
N VAL A 101 16.64 4.36 9.83
CA VAL A 101 15.95 3.09 9.96
C VAL A 101 16.23 2.56 11.36
N PHE A 102 15.21 2.49 12.17
CA PHE A 102 15.30 2.09 13.56
C PHE A 102 15.16 0.59 13.72
N HIS A 103 14.32 -0.02 12.92
CA HIS A 103 14.02 -1.45 13.00
C HIS A 103 13.39 -1.89 11.70
N GLN A 104 13.42 -3.19 11.42
CA GLN A 104 12.75 -3.72 10.25
C GLN A 104 12.17 -5.09 10.55
N LEU A 105 11.07 -5.41 9.86
CA LEU A 105 10.38 -6.68 9.97
C LEU A 105 10.16 -7.25 8.58
N TYR A 106 10.31 -8.56 8.46
CA TYR A 106 9.98 -9.28 7.24
C TYR A 106 8.77 -10.14 7.52
N ARG A 107 7.81 -10.12 6.59
CA ARG A 107 6.59 -10.90 6.77
C ARG A 107 6.86 -12.39 6.72
N GLY A 108 7.68 -12.84 5.77
CA GLY A 108 7.95 -14.27 5.60
C GLY A 108 6.66 -15.04 5.47
N SER A 109 6.49 -16.07 6.30
CA SER A 109 5.29 -16.90 6.31
C SER A 109 4.21 -16.39 7.26
N SER A 110 4.40 -15.24 7.89
CA SER A 110 3.41 -14.68 8.82
C SER A 110 2.13 -14.27 8.08
N THR A 111 1.01 -14.38 8.76
CA THR A 111 -0.25 -13.86 8.26
C THR A 111 -0.23 -12.33 8.41
N LYS A 112 -1.18 -11.66 7.74
CA LYS A 112 -1.33 -10.23 7.92
C LYS A 112 -1.63 -9.87 9.37
N GLN A 113 -2.43 -10.68 10.05
CA GLN A 113 -2.77 -10.42 11.43
C GLN A 113 -1.56 -10.56 12.34
N GLU A 114 -0.72 -11.56 12.10
CA GLU A 114 0.52 -11.72 12.85
C GLU A 114 1.45 -10.56 12.60
N MET A 115 1.52 -10.11 11.35
CA MET A 115 2.34 -8.96 11.00
C MET A 115 1.83 -7.69 11.66
N TYR A 116 0.50 -7.52 11.68
CA TYR A 116 -0.13 -6.39 12.35
C TYR A 116 0.30 -6.34 13.83
N GLN A 117 0.26 -7.49 14.50
CA GLN A 117 0.62 -7.56 15.90
C GLN A 117 2.10 -7.22 16.11
N LYS A 118 2.98 -7.74 15.25
CA LYS A 118 4.40 -7.45 15.35
C LYS A 118 4.69 -5.96 15.16
N ILE A 119 3.99 -5.34 14.21
CA ILE A 119 4.16 -3.92 13.96
C ILE A 119 3.67 -3.11 15.16
N SER A 120 2.50 -3.48 15.69
CA SER A 120 1.94 -2.78 16.84
C SER A 120 2.87 -2.86 18.06
N ASP A 121 3.42 -4.05 18.29
CA ASP A 121 4.35 -4.24 19.41
C ASP A 121 5.61 -3.39 19.23
N THR A 122 6.12 -3.34 18.01
CA THR A 122 7.31 -2.55 17.72
C THR A 122 7.05 -1.05 17.92
N LEU A 123 5.90 -0.57 17.46
CA LEU A 123 5.54 0.83 17.63
C LEU A 123 5.43 1.19 19.12
N THR A 124 4.87 0.28 19.91
CA THR A 124 4.77 0.51 21.35
C THR A 124 6.16 0.60 21.97
N MET A 125 7.06 -0.30 21.59
CA MET A 125 8.42 -0.25 22.08
C MET A 125 9.12 1.05 21.72
N ILE A 126 8.95 1.51 20.49
CA ILE A 126 9.57 2.74 20.04
C ILE A 126 9.01 3.93 20.82
N ALA A 127 7.68 3.97 20.98
CA ALA A 127 7.01 5.09 21.63
C ALA A 127 7.37 5.20 23.12
N THR A 128 7.58 4.05 23.76
CA THR A 128 7.88 4.03 25.19
C THR A 128 9.36 4.04 25.50
N GLY A 129 10.20 3.97 24.46
CA GLY A 129 11.64 3.89 24.68
C GLY A 129 12.07 2.57 25.29
N GLY A 130 11.21 1.54 25.21
CA GLY A 130 11.44 0.30 25.91
C GLY A 130 12.56 -0.54 25.38
N VAL A 131 13.10 -0.15 24.27
CA VAL A 131 14.22 -0.87 23.69
C VAL A 131 15.48 -0.74 24.50
N LYS A 132 15.56 0.32 25.20
CA LYS A 132 16.77 0.61 25.85
C LYS A 132 17.08 -0.30 26.94
N ASN A 133 16.58 -0.94 27.38
CA ASN A 133 16.94 -1.59 28.45
C ASN A 133 17.67 -2.65 28.45
N GLU A 134 17.90 -2.12 27.96
CA GLU A 134 18.44 -2.80 27.94
C GLU A 134 19.13 -3.01 28.05
#